data_8c6cb031ac3fe4a4a2cb9e862efd48d4
#
_entry.id   8c6cb031ac3fe4a4a2cb9e862efd48d4
#
_cell.length_a   1.000
_cell.length_b   1.000
_cell.length_c   1.000
_cell.angle_alpha   90.00
_cell.angle_beta   90.00
_cell.angle_gamma   90.00
#
_symmetry.space_group_name_H-M   'P 1'
#
loop_
_entity.id
_entity.type
_entity.pdbx_description
1 polymer ?
#
loop_
_entity_poly.entity_id
_entity_poly.type
_entity_poly.pdbx_seq_one_letter_code
_entity_poly.pdbx_strand_id
1 'polypeptide(L)'
;MPRRVTNIAIPSVLDISEGVFGRLEAILEKHQFDKAIMFFDDFSYQQYENSLKSAFQKVKVEAVKLPSGLDLQQLIQKAFSIGNYDVMIAMGGGYVVDCGKYIAFSKRTPFISIPTSASNIGFASSNCSLLVEGKKTTVPARVPYGIIADLNIIQKAPKCFILAGIGDLMSNITALYDWEFEERHGAGNVNAFASMLSKKAVNSFVRTPMKDIKQPIFLKELVSSLTMGGIATEISGNSAPISGSEHLISHALDKISKKPQMHGIQVGLATYIMAHVQDHRAERIEKVFTRTSFFDYVKTLHLDKHEFREAISLSHTVKPNRYTYLHEKAYREKALRLLDEDPILQDIF
;
A
#
# COMPACT_ATOMS: atom_id res chain seq x y z
N MET A 1 -27.54 17.91 -16.91
CA MET A 1 -26.65 18.23 -15.78
C MET A 1 -25.30 18.64 -16.36
N PRO A 2 -24.67 19.74 -15.92
CA PRO A 2 -23.32 20.07 -16.41
C PRO A 2 -22.37 18.95 -16.00
N ARG A 3 -21.57 18.45 -16.93
CA ARG A 3 -20.50 17.46 -16.65
C ARG A 3 -19.57 18.10 -15.63
N ARG A 4 -19.50 17.55 -14.41
CA ARG A 4 -18.45 17.90 -13.46
C ARG A 4 -17.13 17.48 -14.10
N VAL A 5 -16.27 18.43 -14.38
CA VAL A 5 -14.88 18.16 -14.74
C VAL A 5 -14.25 17.60 -13.46
N THR A 6 -14.04 16.30 -13.40
CA THR A 6 -13.30 15.66 -12.32
C THR A 6 -11.81 15.86 -12.62
N ASN A 7 -11.17 16.72 -11.84
CA ASN A 7 -9.71 16.82 -11.89
C ASN A 7 -9.12 15.57 -11.24
N ILE A 8 -8.34 14.81 -12.00
CA ILE A 8 -7.56 13.68 -11.48
C ILE A 8 -6.33 14.28 -10.79
N ALA A 9 -6.20 14.09 -9.48
CA ALA A 9 -5.04 14.55 -8.75
C ALA A 9 -3.84 13.63 -9.04
N ILE A 10 -2.74 14.24 -9.49
CA ILE A 10 -1.44 13.57 -9.66
C ILE A 10 -0.45 14.27 -8.72
N PRO A 11 0.48 13.56 -8.08
CA PRO A 11 1.50 14.19 -7.25
C PRO A 11 2.28 15.27 -8.01
N SER A 12 2.32 16.48 -7.47
CA SER A 12 3.09 17.60 -8.02
C SER A 12 4.59 17.42 -7.78
N VAL A 13 4.97 16.63 -6.78
CA VAL A 13 6.34 16.24 -6.48
C VAL A 13 6.41 14.72 -6.53
N LEU A 14 7.30 14.18 -7.36
CA LEU A 14 7.60 12.76 -7.41
C LEU A 14 9.11 12.60 -7.58
N ASP A 15 9.80 12.25 -6.50
CA ASP A 15 11.23 11.97 -6.53
C ASP A 15 11.51 10.63 -5.83
N ILE A 16 11.96 9.65 -6.62
CA ILE A 16 12.33 8.31 -6.17
C ILE A 16 13.80 8.12 -6.54
N SER A 17 14.68 8.51 -5.62
CA SER A 17 16.13 8.48 -5.88
C SER A 17 16.94 8.33 -4.60
N GLU A 18 18.22 8.05 -4.74
CA GLU A 18 19.15 7.97 -3.62
C GLU A 18 19.44 9.37 -3.07
N GLY A 19 19.42 9.52 -1.73
CA GLY A 19 19.79 10.75 -1.04
C GLY A 19 18.83 11.94 -1.25
N VAL A 20 17.61 11.69 -1.76
CA VAL A 20 16.64 12.76 -2.02
C VAL A 20 16.20 13.47 -0.74
N PHE A 21 16.24 12.80 0.40
CA PHE A 21 15.91 13.43 1.70
C PHE A 21 16.81 14.64 2.02
N GLY A 22 18.09 14.57 1.64
CA GLY A 22 19.01 15.72 1.77
C GLY A 22 18.67 16.94 0.91
N ARG A 23 17.74 16.81 -0.05
CA ARG A 23 17.27 17.90 -0.91
C ARG A 23 15.87 18.40 -0.54
N LEU A 24 15.32 17.91 0.57
CA LEU A 24 13.93 18.20 0.96
C LEU A 24 13.68 19.69 1.11
N GLU A 25 14.58 20.45 1.75
CA GLU A 25 14.43 21.92 1.91
C GLU A 25 14.33 22.62 0.53
N ALA A 26 15.22 22.29 -0.41
CA ALA A 26 15.19 22.86 -1.75
C ALA A 26 13.90 22.52 -2.52
N ILE A 27 13.33 21.32 -2.28
CA ILE A 27 12.04 20.95 -2.85
C ILE A 27 10.92 21.81 -2.23
N LEU A 28 10.92 22.01 -0.91
CA LEU A 28 9.92 22.85 -0.23
C LEU A 28 10.00 24.30 -0.69
N GLU A 29 11.21 24.89 -0.79
CA GLU A 29 11.42 26.23 -1.33
C GLU A 29 10.90 26.40 -2.77
N LYS A 30 11.20 25.42 -3.63
CA LYS A 30 10.72 25.43 -5.03
C LYS A 30 9.20 25.47 -5.13
N HIS A 31 8.51 24.87 -4.16
CA HIS A 31 7.05 24.83 -4.09
C HIS A 31 6.47 25.94 -3.18
N GLN A 32 7.30 26.89 -2.74
CA GLN A 32 6.90 28.07 -1.94
C GLN A 32 6.25 27.65 -0.61
N PHE A 33 6.80 26.63 0.04
CA PHE A 33 6.41 26.20 1.38
C PHE A 33 7.40 26.75 2.40
N ASP A 34 7.02 27.77 3.18
CA ASP A 34 7.86 28.44 4.17
C ASP A 34 7.72 27.80 5.56
N LYS A 35 6.58 27.14 5.81
CA LYS A 35 6.27 26.53 7.11
C LYS A 35 5.71 25.13 6.96
N ALA A 36 6.43 24.13 7.48
CA ALA A 36 6.06 22.73 7.43
C ALA A 36 5.91 22.10 8.81
N ILE A 37 5.03 21.10 8.95
CA ILE A 37 5.00 20.19 10.07
C ILE A 37 5.33 18.77 9.58
N MET A 38 6.25 18.08 10.27
CA MET A 38 6.64 16.71 9.95
C MET A 38 6.22 15.75 11.06
N PHE A 39 5.47 14.74 10.67
CA PHE A 39 5.03 13.65 11.53
C PHE A 39 5.96 12.45 11.44
N PHE A 40 6.24 11.84 12.59
CA PHE A 40 7.12 10.68 12.72
C PHE A 40 6.49 9.62 13.64
N ASP A 41 6.86 8.36 13.45
CA ASP A 41 6.83 7.36 14.53
C ASP A 41 8.08 7.50 15.42
N ASP A 42 8.11 6.78 16.54
CA ASP A 42 9.24 6.85 17.48
C ASP A 42 10.56 6.43 16.84
N PHE A 43 10.54 5.39 16.01
CA PHE A 43 11.74 4.88 15.33
C PHE A 43 12.31 5.93 14.34
N SER A 44 11.46 6.43 13.46
CA SER A 44 11.87 7.41 12.45
C SER A 44 12.30 8.73 13.08
N TYR A 45 11.65 9.15 14.17
CA TYR A 45 12.05 10.35 14.91
C TYR A 45 13.46 10.21 15.47
N GLN A 46 13.74 9.13 16.21
CA GLN A 46 15.08 8.89 16.79
C GLN A 46 16.17 8.81 15.71
N GLN A 47 15.85 8.19 14.58
CA GLN A 47 16.81 7.98 13.50
C GLN A 47 17.16 9.28 12.76
N TYR A 48 16.20 10.21 12.60
CA TYR A 48 16.33 11.34 11.68
C TYR A 48 16.26 12.71 12.35
N GLU A 49 15.93 12.81 13.65
CA GLU A 49 15.81 14.09 14.38
C GLU A 49 17.05 14.99 14.23
N ASN A 50 18.25 14.44 14.41
CA ASN A 50 19.48 15.22 14.30
C ASN A 50 19.75 15.70 12.86
N SER A 51 19.41 14.89 11.87
CA SER A 51 19.51 15.27 10.45
C SER A 51 18.54 16.40 10.11
N LEU A 52 17.36 16.42 10.72
CA LEU A 52 16.37 17.50 10.54
C LEU A 52 16.87 18.84 11.06
N LYS A 53 17.45 18.86 12.26
CA LYS A 53 17.95 20.11 12.89
C LYS A 53 19.01 20.82 12.04
N SER A 54 19.79 20.06 11.28
CA SER A 54 20.82 20.56 10.38
C SER A 54 20.36 20.77 8.94
N ALA A 55 19.26 20.15 8.53
CA ALA A 55 18.81 20.12 7.14
C ALA A 55 17.99 21.35 6.72
N PHE A 56 17.37 22.05 7.69
CA PHE A 56 16.48 23.16 7.41
C PHE A 56 17.04 24.46 7.98
N GLN A 57 17.35 25.41 7.10
CA GLN A 57 17.86 26.75 7.45
C GLN A 57 16.88 27.85 7.07
N LYS A 58 16.08 27.64 6.04
CA LYS A 58 15.18 28.63 5.44
C LYS A 58 13.72 28.30 5.71
N VAL A 59 13.35 27.00 5.62
CA VAL A 59 11.98 26.52 5.87
C VAL A 59 11.81 26.23 7.37
N LYS A 60 10.77 26.79 7.98
CA LYS A 60 10.43 26.51 9.39
C LYS A 60 9.77 25.13 9.49
N VAL A 61 10.47 24.16 10.04
CA VAL A 61 9.97 22.79 10.20
C VAL A 61 9.73 22.48 11.66
N GLU A 62 8.50 22.12 12.00
CA GLU A 62 8.14 21.55 13.30
C GLU A 62 8.07 20.02 13.20
N ALA A 63 8.81 19.32 14.05
CA ALA A 63 8.81 17.86 14.12
C ALA A 63 7.92 17.37 15.25
N VAL A 64 6.98 16.46 14.94
CA VAL A 64 5.99 15.94 15.88
C VAL A 64 5.95 14.42 15.82
N LYS A 65 6.10 13.76 16.98
CA LYS A 65 5.87 12.32 17.08
C LYS A 65 4.37 12.02 17.18
N LEU A 66 3.92 11.03 16.40
CA LEU A 66 2.59 10.48 16.52
C LEU A 66 2.62 9.21 17.38
N PRO A 67 1.84 9.14 18.47
CA PRO A 67 1.71 7.90 19.24
C PRO A 67 1.18 6.77 18.37
N SER A 68 1.58 5.54 18.66
CA SER A 68 1.00 4.36 18.03
C SER A 68 -0.45 4.14 18.47
N GLY A 69 -1.27 3.55 17.58
CA GLY A 69 -2.64 3.12 17.92
C GLY A 69 -3.67 4.24 18.01
N LEU A 70 -3.43 5.42 17.44
CA LEU A 70 -4.44 6.49 17.39
C LEU A 70 -5.67 6.02 16.61
N ASP A 71 -6.83 6.19 17.23
CA ASP A 71 -8.14 6.03 16.59
C ASP A 71 -8.48 7.26 15.73
N LEU A 72 -9.38 7.08 14.77
CA LEU A 72 -9.83 8.13 13.85
C LEU A 72 -10.29 9.39 14.60
N GLN A 73 -11.04 9.22 15.70
CA GLN A 73 -11.53 10.35 16.50
C GLN A 73 -10.38 11.15 17.11
N GLN A 74 -9.35 10.48 17.62
CA GLN A 74 -8.15 11.12 18.16
C GLN A 74 -7.34 11.83 17.06
N LEU A 75 -7.27 11.27 15.85
CA LEU A 75 -6.65 11.94 14.70
C LEU A 75 -7.39 13.22 14.29
N ILE A 76 -8.72 13.19 14.31
CA ILE A 76 -9.54 14.38 14.06
C ILE A 76 -9.27 15.45 15.12
N GLN A 77 -9.28 15.09 16.40
CA GLN A 77 -8.96 16.02 17.49
C GLN A 77 -7.56 16.62 17.31
N LYS A 78 -6.58 15.77 16.95
CA LYS A 78 -5.22 16.24 16.67
C LYS A 78 -5.17 17.19 15.48
N ALA A 79 -5.89 16.90 14.40
CA ALA A 79 -5.98 17.81 13.25
C ALA A 79 -6.49 19.20 13.64
N PHE A 80 -7.49 19.28 14.51
CA PHE A 80 -8.02 20.55 15.01
C PHE A 80 -7.05 21.28 15.96
N SER A 81 -6.22 20.56 16.71
CA SER A 81 -5.25 21.17 17.62
C SER A 81 -3.99 21.71 16.91
N ILE A 82 -3.70 21.26 15.70
CA ILE A 82 -2.55 21.68 14.90
C ILE A 82 -2.80 23.06 14.28
N GLY A 83 -1.82 23.96 14.40
CA GLY A 83 -1.83 25.27 13.76
C GLY A 83 -1.84 25.23 12.23
N ASN A 84 -1.64 26.39 11.60
CA ASN A 84 -1.60 26.47 10.14
C ASN A 84 -0.17 26.27 9.64
N TYR A 85 -0.03 25.44 8.60
CA TYR A 85 1.19 25.13 7.89
C TYR A 85 0.91 25.14 6.39
N ASP A 86 1.92 25.43 5.59
CA ASP A 86 1.82 25.43 4.13
C ASP A 86 1.78 24.00 3.59
N VAL A 87 2.47 23.10 4.30
CA VAL A 87 2.57 21.68 3.94
C VAL A 87 2.65 20.81 5.19
N MET A 88 2.06 19.64 5.14
CA MET A 88 2.20 18.57 6.12
C MET A 88 2.99 17.43 5.52
N ILE A 89 3.93 16.89 6.27
CA ILE A 89 4.84 15.83 5.83
C ILE A 89 4.72 14.68 6.81
N ALA A 90 4.71 13.44 6.33
CA ALA A 90 4.88 12.29 7.21
C ALA A 90 6.08 11.46 6.73
N MET A 91 7.00 11.20 7.65
CA MET A 91 8.18 10.38 7.42
C MET A 91 8.17 9.17 8.34
N GLY A 92 8.01 7.98 7.77
CA GLY A 92 7.96 6.73 8.54
C GLY A 92 7.33 5.57 7.81
N GLY A 93 6.91 4.57 8.57
CA GLY A 93 6.15 3.42 8.07
C GLY A 93 4.72 3.78 7.68
N GLY A 94 3.97 2.80 7.15
CA GLY A 94 2.60 3.01 6.65
C GLY A 94 1.66 3.67 7.66
N TYR A 95 1.79 3.33 8.95
CA TYR A 95 0.95 3.91 10.00
C TYR A 95 1.08 5.44 10.09
N VAL A 96 2.30 5.96 10.21
CA VAL A 96 2.52 7.41 10.36
C VAL A 96 2.18 8.16 9.07
N VAL A 97 2.44 7.53 7.92
CA VAL A 97 2.06 8.08 6.61
C VAL A 97 0.54 8.21 6.51
N ASP A 98 -0.22 7.19 6.88
CA ASP A 98 -1.69 7.21 6.84
C ASP A 98 -2.28 8.22 7.84
N CYS A 99 -1.74 8.29 9.06
CA CYS A 99 -2.15 9.28 10.05
C CYS A 99 -1.89 10.71 9.56
N GLY A 100 -0.68 11.00 9.10
CA GLY A 100 -0.31 12.33 8.59
C GLY A 100 -1.11 12.73 7.35
N LYS A 101 -1.33 11.79 6.43
CA LYS A 101 -2.19 11.98 5.25
C LYS A 101 -3.63 12.34 5.63
N TYR A 102 -4.19 11.64 6.61
CA TYR A 102 -5.56 11.92 7.08
C TYR A 102 -5.66 13.25 7.81
N ILE A 103 -4.68 13.62 8.65
CA ILE A 103 -4.61 14.94 9.31
C ILE A 103 -4.56 16.04 8.24
N ALA A 104 -3.69 15.91 7.24
CA ALA A 104 -3.55 16.88 6.16
C ALA A 104 -4.84 17.00 5.33
N PHE A 105 -5.49 15.86 5.03
CA PHE A 105 -6.78 15.81 4.36
C PHE A 105 -7.86 16.57 5.14
N SER A 106 -7.96 16.34 6.46
CA SER A 106 -8.92 17.01 7.34
C SER A 106 -8.73 18.52 7.39
N LYS A 107 -7.48 18.98 7.30
CA LYS A 107 -7.11 20.42 7.27
C LYS A 107 -7.06 21.03 5.87
N ARG A 108 -7.28 20.23 4.82
CA ARG A 108 -7.14 20.67 3.41
C ARG A 108 -5.76 21.25 3.09
N THR A 109 -4.72 20.76 3.76
CA THR A 109 -3.33 21.18 3.58
C THR A 109 -2.62 20.21 2.62
N PRO A 110 -1.73 20.67 1.73
CA PRO A 110 -0.88 19.80 0.92
C PRO A 110 -0.15 18.77 1.79
N PHE A 111 -0.03 17.54 1.31
CA PHE A 111 0.61 16.45 2.03
C PHE A 111 1.78 15.87 1.24
N ILE A 112 2.95 15.73 1.87
CA ILE A 112 4.11 15.02 1.31
C ILE A 112 4.34 13.74 2.09
N SER A 113 4.40 12.62 1.35
CA SER A 113 4.71 11.30 1.87
C SER A 113 6.19 10.99 1.72
N ILE A 114 6.87 10.65 2.82
CA ILE A 114 8.27 10.18 2.84
C ILE A 114 8.30 8.78 3.47
N PRO A 115 8.05 7.72 2.68
CA PRO A 115 8.05 6.36 3.21
C PRO A 115 9.47 5.92 3.60
N THR A 116 9.62 5.33 4.78
CA THR A 116 10.88 4.70 5.21
C THR A 116 10.93 3.22 4.87
N SER A 117 9.85 2.66 4.34
CA SER A 117 9.75 1.30 3.84
C SER A 117 8.81 1.22 2.65
N ALA A 118 9.02 0.25 1.76
CA ALA A 118 8.17 -0.01 0.60
C ALA A 118 7.26 -1.22 0.85
N SER A 119 6.47 -1.21 1.93
CA SER A 119 5.70 -2.38 2.38
C SER A 119 4.31 -2.52 1.77
N ASN A 120 3.77 -1.48 1.18
CA ASN A 120 2.47 -1.46 0.49
C ASN A 120 2.28 -0.17 -0.30
N ILE A 121 1.17 -0.09 -1.05
CA ILE A 121 0.79 1.06 -1.89
C ILE A 121 0.32 2.29 -1.07
N GLY A 122 0.05 2.14 0.21
CA GLY A 122 -0.57 3.18 1.05
C GLY A 122 0.11 4.55 1.00
N PHE A 123 1.43 4.60 0.88
CA PHE A 123 2.18 5.87 0.82
C PHE A 123 1.84 6.73 -0.42
N ALA A 124 1.26 6.13 -1.46
CA ALA A 124 0.96 6.77 -2.74
C ALA A 124 -0.54 6.81 -3.07
N SER A 125 -1.39 6.13 -2.29
CA SER A 125 -2.83 6.04 -2.55
C SER A 125 -3.63 7.17 -1.90
N SER A 126 -4.87 7.34 -2.37
CA SER A 126 -5.85 8.27 -1.79
C SER A 126 -6.59 7.73 -0.56
N ASN A 127 -6.23 6.54 -0.08
CA ASN A 127 -6.85 5.91 1.08
C ASN A 127 -5.88 5.82 2.26
N CYS A 128 -6.43 5.73 3.47
CA CYS A 128 -5.71 5.49 4.72
C CYS A 128 -6.26 4.23 5.39
N SER A 129 -5.39 3.44 6.01
CA SER A 129 -5.79 2.33 6.87
C SER A 129 -5.68 2.78 8.32
N LEU A 130 -6.81 3.11 8.94
CA LEU A 130 -6.88 3.69 10.28
C LEU A 130 -7.70 2.83 11.23
N LEU A 131 -7.52 3.02 12.53
CA LEU A 131 -8.39 2.43 13.53
C LEU A 131 -9.66 3.28 13.63
N VAL A 132 -10.82 2.61 13.52
CA VAL A 132 -12.14 3.18 13.74
C VAL A 132 -12.85 2.28 14.74
N GLU A 133 -13.13 2.80 15.93
CA GLU A 133 -13.68 2.02 17.04
C GLU A 133 -12.86 0.74 17.32
N GLY A 134 -11.53 0.88 17.32
CA GLY A 134 -10.58 -0.21 17.54
C GLY A 134 -10.43 -1.20 16.40
N LYS A 135 -11.12 -1.01 15.25
CA LYS A 135 -11.05 -1.88 14.08
C LYS A 135 -10.32 -1.21 12.93
N LYS A 136 -9.40 -1.93 12.29
CA LYS A 136 -8.69 -1.46 11.11
C LYS A 136 -9.66 -1.26 9.94
N THR A 137 -9.77 -0.03 9.46
CA THR A 137 -10.77 0.38 8.47
C THR A 137 -10.11 1.24 7.39
N THR A 138 -10.50 1.02 6.13
CA THR A 138 -10.08 1.88 5.02
C THR A 138 -10.91 3.16 5.02
N VAL A 139 -10.25 4.30 5.18
CA VAL A 139 -10.85 5.63 5.22
C VAL A 139 -10.36 6.44 4.02
N PRO A 140 -11.25 7.13 3.28
CA PRO A 140 -10.84 7.96 2.16
C PRO A 140 -10.06 9.21 2.61
N ALA A 141 -9.07 9.59 1.81
CA ALA A 141 -8.30 10.81 1.95
C ALA A 141 -8.05 11.42 0.55
N ARG A 142 -6.82 11.85 0.27
CA ARG A 142 -6.37 12.30 -1.06
C ARG A 142 -5.02 11.73 -1.39
N VAL A 143 -4.73 11.60 -2.69
CA VAL A 143 -3.37 11.36 -3.18
C VAL A 143 -2.43 12.42 -2.61
N PRO A 144 -1.23 12.04 -2.14
CA PRO A 144 -0.24 13.01 -1.68
C PRO A 144 0.08 14.06 -2.73
N TYR A 145 0.24 15.32 -2.30
CA TYR A 145 0.79 16.39 -3.12
C TYR A 145 2.21 16.06 -3.59
N GLY A 146 2.98 15.39 -2.73
CA GLY A 146 4.33 14.95 -3.03
C GLY A 146 4.62 13.55 -2.50
N ILE A 147 5.43 12.80 -3.24
CA ILE A 147 6.00 11.52 -2.84
C ILE A 147 7.51 11.66 -2.98
N ILE A 148 8.23 11.56 -1.87
CA ILE A 148 9.68 11.66 -1.81
C ILE A 148 10.20 10.36 -1.19
N ALA A 149 10.67 9.45 -2.03
CA ALA A 149 11.15 8.14 -1.61
C ALA A 149 12.68 8.05 -1.73
N ASP A 150 13.35 8.12 -0.58
CA ASP A 150 14.80 7.98 -0.52
C ASP A 150 15.20 6.50 -0.49
N LEU A 151 15.83 6.05 -1.56
CA LEU A 151 16.23 4.65 -1.71
C LEU A 151 17.28 4.22 -0.68
N ASN A 152 18.14 5.13 -0.21
CA ASN A 152 19.11 4.85 0.85
C ASN A 152 18.42 4.63 2.20
N ILE A 153 17.27 5.27 2.43
CA ILE A 153 16.45 5.07 3.62
C ILE A 153 15.71 3.74 3.51
N ILE A 154 15.00 3.51 2.41
CA ILE A 154 14.21 2.30 2.18
C ILE A 154 15.08 1.04 2.18
N GLN A 155 16.30 1.10 1.66
CA GLN A 155 17.25 0.00 1.64
C GLN A 155 17.63 -0.49 3.05
N LYS A 156 17.63 0.40 4.06
CA LYS A 156 17.93 0.06 5.46
C LYS A 156 16.79 -0.69 6.14
N ALA A 157 15.58 -0.61 5.59
CA ALA A 157 14.43 -1.31 6.17
C ALA A 157 14.65 -2.84 6.20
N PRO A 158 14.08 -3.55 7.18
CA PRO A 158 14.05 -5.00 7.21
C PRO A 158 13.51 -5.60 5.91
N LYS A 159 14.08 -6.73 5.46
CA LYS A 159 13.69 -7.39 4.20
C LYS A 159 12.19 -7.72 4.15
N CYS A 160 11.59 -8.03 5.28
CA CYS A 160 10.17 -8.36 5.37
C CYS A 160 9.24 -7.23 4.86
N PHE A 161 9.61 -5.96 5.01
CA PHE A 161 8.84 -4.84 4.44
C PHE A 161 8.94 -4.78 2.91
N ILE A 162 10.11 -5.13 2.35
CA ILE A 162 10.28 -5.20 0.89
C ILE A 162 9.45 -6.36 0.34
N LEU A 163 9.49 -7.53 1.00
CA LEU A 163 8.68 -8.68 0.64
C LEU A 163 7.17 -8.39 0.73
N ALA A 164 6.75 -7.67 1.76
CA ALA A 164 5.36 -7.21 1.85
C ALA A 164 4.98 -6.31 0.67
N GLY A 165 5.84 -5.36 0.29
CA GLY A 165 5.60 -4.52 -0.90
C GLY A 165 5.55 -5.31 -2.21
N ILE A 166 6.36 -6.35 -2.33
CA ILE A 166 6.30 -7.27 -3.48
C ILE A 166 4.96 -7.99 -3.51
N GLY A 167 4.52 -8.53 -2.37
CA GLY A 167 3.22 -9.21 -2.27
C GLY A 167 2.05 -8.29 -2.63
N ASP A 168 2.07 -7.06 -2.12
CA ASP A 168 1.05 -6.04 -2.40
C ASP A 168 1.04 -5.64 -3.89
N LEU A 169 2.21 -5.44 -4.50
CA LEU A 169 2.31 -5.10 -5.92
C LEU A 169 1.86 -6.24 -6.84
N MET A 170 2.20 -7.48 -6.50
CA MET A 170 1.85 -8.64 -7.32
C MET A 170 0.34 -8.87 -7.38
N SER A 171 -0.42 -8.40 -6.39
CA SER A 171 -1.88 -8.47 -6.38
C SER A 171 -2.54 -7.76 -7.57
N ASN A 172 -1.87 -6.80 -8.18
CA ASN A 172 -2.39 -6.13 -9.39
C ASN A 172 -2.74 -7.12 -10.51
N ILE A 173 -2.08 -8.29 -10.56
CA ILE A 173 -2.35 -9.32 -11.57
C ILE A 173 -3.75 -9.91 -11.37
N THR A 174 -4.08 -10.30 -10.15
CA THR A 174 -5.36 -10.93 -9.80
C THR A 174 -6.48 -9.91 -9.65
N ALA A 175 -6.17 -8.74 -9.08
CA ALA A 175 -7.12 -7.65 -8.91
C ALA A 175 -7.69 -7.14 -10.25
N LEU A 176 -6.85 -7.00 -11.27
CA LEU A 176 -7.32 -6.59 -12.59
C LEU A 176 -8.24 -7.64 -13.22
N TYR A 177 -7.99 -8.92 -12.97
CA TYR A 177 -8.81 -10.01 -13.47
C TYR A 177 -10.15 -10.08 -12.72
N ASP A 178 -10.15 -9.80 -11.40
CA ASP A 178 -11.37 -9.59 -10.63
C ASP A 178 -12.18 -8.39 -11.14
N TRP A 179 -11.52 -7.28 -11.48
CA TRP A 179 -12.20 -6.09 -11.98
C TRP A 179 -12.85 -6.29 -13.33
N GLU A 180 -12.20 -7.03 -14.24
CA GLU A 180 -12.80 -7.48 -15.50
C GLU A 180 -13.96 -8.47 -15.27
N PHE A 181 -13.87 -9.32 -14.24
CA PHE A 181 -14.94 -10.22 -13.83
C PHE A 181 -16.15 -9.44 -13.32
N GLU A 182 -15.94 -8.45 -12.46
CA GLU A 182 -16.96 -7.54 -11.94
C GLU A 182 -17.70 -6.80 -13.07
N GLU A 183 -16.97 -6.30 -14.06
CA GLU A 183 -17.55 -5.64 -15.24
C GLU A 183 -18.40 -6.60 -16.08
N ARG A 184 -17.92 -7.81 -16.36
CA ARG A 184 -18.69 -8.84 -17.11
C ARG A 184 -19.99 -9.24 -16.43
N HIS A 185 -20.09 -9.10 -15.11
CA HIS A 185 -21.31 -9.37 -14.34
C HIS A 185 -22.17 -8.12 -14.10
N GLY A 186 -21.83 -6.99 -14.72
CA GLY A 186 -22.58 -5.74 -14.59
C GLY A 186 -22.52 -5.11 -13.20
N ALA A 187 -21.59 -5.53 -12.36
CA ALA A 187 -21.41 -5.03 -10.99
C ALA A 187 -20.43 -3.86 -10.88
N GLY A 188 -19.71 -3.52 -11.94
CA GLY A 188 -18.75 -2.45 -12.00
C GLY A 188 -18.36 -2.06 -13.42
N ASN A 189 -17.48 -1.06 -13.55
CA ASN A 189 -16.94 -0.62 -14.83
C ASN A 189 -15.42 -0.50 -14.73
N VAL A 190 -14.71 -1.03 -15.72
CA VAL A 190 -13.25 -0.94 -15.82
C VAL A 190 -12.85 0.42 -16.41
N ASN A 191 -12.07 1.20 -15.66
CA ASN A 191 -11.38 2.36 -16.23
C ASN A 191 -10.15 1.88 -17.00
N ALA A 192 -10.18 1.99 -18.33
CA ALA A 192 -9.14 1.48 -19.22
C ALA A 192 -7.75 2.07 -18.91
N PHE A 193 -7.67 3.36 -18.57
CA PHE A 193 -6.39 4.01 -18.28
C PHE A 193 -5.81 3.55 -16.92
N ALA A 194 -6.64 3.46 -15.87
CA ALA A 194 -6.24 2.92 -14.58
C ALA A 194 -5.80 1.46 -14.67
N SER A 195 -6.53 0.65 -15.43
CA SER A 195 -6.18 -0.75 -15.70
C SER A 195 -4.84 -0.87 -16.43
N MET A 196 -4.62 -0.06 -17.47
CA MET A 196 -3.35 -0.01 -18.19
C MET A 196 -2.18 0.38 -17.27
N LEU A 197 -2.37 1.38 -16.40
CA LEU A 197 -1.33 1.86 -15.48
C LEU A 197 -0.96 0.78 -14.45
N SER A 198 -1.94 0.14 -13.82
CA SER A 198 -1.74 -0.95 -12.87
C SER A 198 -1.05 -2.16 -13.55
N LYS A 199 -1.50 -2.53 -14.75
CA LYS A 199 -0.89 -3.60 -15.55
C LYS A 199 0.56 -3.28 -15.94
N LYS A 200 0.86 -2.02 -16.27
CA LYS A 200 2.22 -1.57 -16.58
C LYS A 200 3.12 -1.66 -15.36
N ALA A 201 2.66 -1.22 -14.20
CA ALA A 201 3.38 -1.27 -12.94
C ALA A 201 3.90 -2.67 -12.64
N VAL A 202 3.01 -3.65 -12.53
CA VAL A 202 3.42 -5.03 -12.21
C VAL A 202 4.26 -5.66 -13.32
N ASN A 203 4.00 -5.36 -14.59
CA ASN A 203 4.77 -5.91 -15.71
C ASN A 203 6.20 -5.37 -15.76
N SER A 204 6.41 -4.09 -15.44
CA SER A 204 7.74 -3.49 -15.34
C SER A 204 8.54 -4.14 -14.21
N PHE A 205 7.95 -4.23 -13.03
CA PHE A 205 8.56 -4.86 -11.87
C PHE A 205 8.98 -6.32 -12.12
N VAL A 206 8.09 -7.14 -12.67
CA VAL A 206 8.37 -8.56 -12.93
C VAL A 206 9.54 -8.76 -13.87
N ARG A 207 9.77 -7.83 -14.82
CA ARG A 207 10.87 -7.89 -15.80
C ARG A 207 12.17 -7.32 -15.27
N THR A 208 12.15 -6.63 -14.13
CA THR A 208 13.38 -6.02 -13.57
C THR A 208 14.35 -7.10 -13.12
N PRO A 209 15.60 -7.05 -13.58
CA PRO A 209 16.65 -7.95 -13.09
C PRO A 209 16.86 -7.80 -11.59
N MET A 210 17.10 -8.90 -10.91
CA MET A 210 17.32 -8.93 -9.48
C MET A 210 18.41 -9.94 -9.13
N LYS A 211 19.40 -9.49 -8.37
CA LYS A 211 20.37 -10.34 -7.66
C LYS A 211 20.10 -10.32 -6.14
N ASP A 212 19.65 -9.17 -5.64
CA ASP A 212 19.23 -8.96 -4.25
C ASP A 212 18.04 -7.99 -4.22
N ILE A 213 17.03 -8.26 -3.38
CA ILE A 213 15.85 -7.40 -3.22
C ILE A 213 16.17 -6.01 -2.64
N LYS A 214 17.35 -5.81 -2.08
CA LYS A 214 17.86 -4.52 -1.58
C LYS A 214 18.67 -3.72 -2.61
N GLN A 215 18.83 -4.21 -3.83
CA GLN A 215 19.54 -3.44 -4.86
C GLN A 215 18.78 -2.16 -5.22
N PRO A 216 19.46 -0.99 -5.36
CA PRO A 216 18.80 0.29 -5.65
C PRO A 216 17.90 0.24 -6.88
N ILE A 217 18.32 -0.42 -7.97
CA ILE A 217 17.51 -0.54 -9.18
C ILE A 217 16.22 -1.31 -8.94
N PHE A 218 16.28 -2.38 -8.14
CA PHE A 218 15.10 -3.18 -7.80
C PHE A 218 14.16 -2.42 -6.87
N LEU A 219 14.71 -1.75 -5.84
CA LEU A 219 13.93 -0.91 -4.93
C LEU A 219 13.27 0.26 -5.65
N LYS A 220 14.00 0.92 -6.57
CA LYS A 220 13.46 2.00 -7.38
C LYS A 220 12.26 1.52 -8.20
N GLU A 221 12.37 0.36 -8.83
CA GLU A 221 11.28 -0.20 -9.62
C GLU A 221 10.10 -0.61 -8.74
N LEU A 222 10.34 -1.23 -7.58
CA LEU A 222 9.29 -1.57 -6.62
C LEU A 222 8.52 -0.32 -6.18
N VAL A 223 9.23 0.71 -5.70
CA VAL A 223 8.61 1.96 -5.22
C VAL A 223 7.87 2.67 -6.35
N SER A 224 8.46 2.75 -7.55
CA SER A 224 7.81 3.35 -8.72
C SER A 224 6.54 2.61 -9.12
N SER A 225 6.58 1.28 -9.08
CA SER A 225 5.43 0.42 -9.40
C SER A 225 4.31 0.55 -8.36
N LEU A 226 4.64 0.55 -7.06
CA LEU A 226 3.68 0.83 -5.99
C LEU A 226 3.05 2.23 -6.14
N THR A 227 3.86 3.23 -6.52
CA THR A 227 3.37 4.59 -6.80
C THR A 227 2.38 4.61 -7.96
N MET A 228 2.69 3.92 -9.07
CA MET A 228 1.77 3.79 -10.20
C MET A 228 0.45 3.14 -9.80
N GLY A 229 0.49 2.12 -8.93
CA GLY A 229 -0.70 1.50 -8.35
C GLY A 229 -1.55 2.49 -7.56
N GLY A 230 -0.94 3.31 -6.71
CA GLY A 230 -1.61 4.37 -5.95
C GLY A 230 -2.29 5.40 -6.87
N ILE A 231 -1.60 5.85 -7.92
CA ILE A 231 -2.17 6.78 -8.92
C ILE A 231 -3.33 6.11 -9.70
N ALA A 232 -3.23 4.82 -10.00
CA ALA A 232 -4.30 4.09 -10.67
C ALA A 232 -5.60 4.07 -9.85
N THR A 233 -5.52 3.99 -8.51
CA THR A 233 -6.70 4.08 -7.64
C THR A 233 -7.37 5.44 -7.68
N GLU A 234 -6.59 6.51 -7.77
CA GLU A 234 -7.13 7.87 -7.90
C GLU A 234 -7.85 8.05 -9.25
N ILE A 235 -7.25 7.58 -10.34
CA ILE A 235 -7.83 7.66 -11.68
C ILE A 235 -9.14 6.87 -11.79
N SER A 236 -9.21 5.70 -11.15
CA SER A 236 -10.42 4.86 -11.16
C SER A 236 -11.50 5.34 -10.18
N GLY A 237 -11.12 6.14 -9.16
CA GLY A 237 -11.99 6.54 -8.06
C GLY A 237 -12.31 5.41 -7.06
N ASN A 238 -11.60 4.28 -7.15
CA ASN A 238 -11.75 3.13 -6.25
C ASN A 238 -10.46 2.28 -6.23
N SER A 239 -10.42 1.24 -5.37
CA SER A 239 -9.25 0.37 -5.24
C SER A 239 -9.20 -0.80 -6.22
N ALA A 240 -10.16 -0.95 -7.12
CA ALA A 240 -10.25 -2.12 -8.02
C ALA A 240 -8.99 -2.38 -8.87
N PRO A 241 -8.24 -1.36 -9.34
CA PRO A 241 -7.02 -1.59 -10.09
C PRO A 241 -5.92 -2.38 -9.35
N ILE A 242 -5.99 -2.44 -8.02
CA ILE A 242 -4.94 -3.03 -7.18
C ILE A 242 -5.50 -3.97 -6.10
N SER A 243 -6.80 -4.10 -5.98
CA SER A 243 -7.45 -4.81 -4.87
C SER A 243 -8.63 -5.61 -5.37
N GLY A 244 -8.50 -6.92 -5.34
CA GLY A 244 -9.49 -7.91 -5.73
C GLY A 244 -9.77 -8.91 -4.61
N SER A 245 -10.02 -10.16 -4.99
CA SER A 245 -10.28 -11.29 -4.10
C SER A 245 -9.17 -11.53 -3.07
N GLU A 246 -7.91 -11.36 -3.44
CA GLU A 246 -6.75 -11.51 -2.56
C GLU A 246 -6.79 -10.53 -1.38
N HIS A 247 -7.23 -9.31 -1.63
CA HIS A 247 -7.41 -8.30 -0.59
C HIS A 247 -8.61 -8.61 0.31
N LEU A 248 -9.68 -9.21 -0.22
CA LEU A 248 -10.82 -9.66 0.60
C LEU A 248 -10.38 -10.73 1.59
N ILE A 249 -9.51 -11.67 1.19
CA ILE A 249 -8.90 -12.67 2.10
C ILE A 249 -8.08 -11.96 3.18
N SER A 250 -7.19 -11.03 2.81
CA SER A 250 -6.38 -10.28 3.78
C SER A 250 -7.24 -9.49 4.77
N HIS A 251 -8.27 -8.82 4.31
CA HIS A 251 -9.20 -8.10 5.20
C HIS A 251 -10.03 -9.03 6.11
N ALA A 252 -10.34 -10.24 5.65
CA ALA A 252 -10.95 -11.24 6.50
C ALA A 252 -9.97 -11.70 7.59
N LEU A 253 -8.71 -11.98 7.22
CA LEU A 253 -7.65 -12.32 8.18
C LEU A 253 -7.44 -11.22 9.23
N ASP A 254 -7.43 -9.95 8.82
CA ASP A 254 -7.32 -8.82 9.76
C ASP A 254 -8.44 -8.79 10.82
N LYS A 255 -9.61 -9.41 10.53
CA LYS A 255 -10.76 -9.47 11.45
C LYS A 255 -10.78 -10.71 12.35
N ILE A 256 -10.30 -11.85 11.85
CA ILE A 256 -10.45 -13.14 12.53
C ILE A 256 -9.16 -13.66 13.15
N SER A 257 -7.99 -13.30 12.57
CA SER A 257 -6.71 -13.80 13.04
C SER A 257 -6.35 -13.21 14.40
N LYS A 258 -5.85 -14.07 15.29
CA LYS A 258 -5.31 -13.67 16.60
C LYS A 258 -4.01 -12.85 16.45
N LYS A 259 -3.26 -13.09 15.37
CA LYS A 259 -1.99 -12.42 15.08
C LYS A 259 -1.88 -12.16 13.58
N PRO A 260 -2.62 -11.17 13.07
CA PRO A 260 -2.57 -10.85 11.65
C PRO A 260 -1.16 -10.43 11.24
N GLN A 261 -0.74 -10.87 10.07
CA GLN A 261 0.55 -10.55 9.49
C GLN A 261 0.53 -9.21 8.75
N MET A 262 1.68 -8.75 8.29
CA MET A 262 1.76 -7.55 7.45
C MET A 262 0.84 -7.70 6.23
N HIS A 263 0.10 -6.65 5.93
CA HIS A 263 -0.88 -6.61 4.84
C HIS A 263 -0.36 -7.22 3.54
N GLY A 264 0.78 -6.74 3.04
CA GLY A 264 1.34 -7.24 1.78
C GLY A 264 1.81 -8.69 1.82
N ILE A 265 2.08 -9.27 3.00
CA ILE A 265 2.37 -10.70 3.14
C ILE A 265 1.08 -11.51 3.00
N GLN A 266 0.00 -11.10 3.68
CA GLN A 266 -1.32 -11.75 3.57
C GLN A 266 -1.84 -11.64 2.13
N VAL A 267 -1.76 -10.44 1.54
CA VAL A 267 -2.17 -10.18 0.15
C VAL A 267 -1.34 -11.00 -0.83
N GLY A 268 -0.02 -11.07 -0.65
CA GLY A 268 0.86 -11.83 -1.55
C GLY A 268 0.53 -13.31 -1.56
N LEU A 269 0.37 -13.94 -0.39
CA LEU A 269 -0.02 -15.35 -0.33
C LEU A 269 -1.41 -15.58 -0.94
N ALA A 270 -2.37 -14.71 -0.63
CA ALA A 270 -3.70 -14.75 -1.23
C ALA A 270 -3.67 -14.51 -2.75
N THR A 271 -2.74 -13.70 -3.27
CA THR A 271 -2.52 -13.49 -4.71
C THR A 271 -2.10 -14.79 -5.40
N TYR A 272 -1.20 -15.56 -4.78
CA TYR A 272 -0.81 -16.87 -5.30
C TYR A 272 -2.03 -17.81 -5.40
N ILE A 273 -2.81 -17.90 -4.33
CA ILE A 273 -4.05 -18.70 -4.30
C ILE A 273 -5.01 -18.24 -5.40
N MET A 274 -5.26 -16.93 -5.50
CA MET A 274 -6.24 -16.41 -6.46
C MET A 274 -5.79 -16.54 -7.92
N ALA A 275 -4.49 -16.49 -8.19
CA ALA A 275 -3.99 -16.75 -9.54
C ALA A 275 -4.32 -18.18 -10.03
N HIS A 276 -4.24 -19.16 -9.14
CA HIS A 276 -4.68 -20.53 -9.43
C HIS A 276 -6.20 -20.66 -9.52
N VAL A 277 -6.95 -19.95 -8.69
CA VAL A 277 -8.42 -19.93 -8.76
C VAL A 277 -8.91 -19.36 -10.09
N GLN A 278 -8.30 -18.28 -10.53
CA GLN A 278 -8.62 -17.55 -11.76
C GLN A 278 -8.03 -18.21 -13.02
N ASP A 279 -7.21 -19.25 -12.88
CA ASP A 279 -6.40 -19.85 -13.97
C ASP A 279 -5.60 -18.78 -14.74
N HIS A 280 -5.05 -17.79 -14.00
CA HIS A 280 -4.41 -16.63 -14.58
C HIS A 280 -3.01 -16.34 -14.00
N ARG A 281 -1.98 -16.59 -14.81
CA ARG A 281 -0.56 -16.21 -14.55
C ARG A 281 0.03 -16.76 -13.24
N ALA A 282 -0.46 -17.87 -12.71
CA ALA A 282 0.04 -18.48 -11.48
C ALA A 282 1.56 -18.74 -11.52
N GLU A 283 2.08 -19.36 -12.60
CA GLU A 283 3.52 -19.60 -12.78
C GLU A 283 4.37 -18.32 -12.74
N ARG A 284 3.81 -17.19 -13.19
CA ARG A 284 4.53 -15.92 -13.18
C ARG A 284 4.68 -15.37 -11.77
N ILE A 285 3.64 -15.50 -10.95
CA ILE A 285 3.64 -15.12 -9.54
C ILE A 285 4.59 -16.03 -8.77
N GLU A 286 4.50 -17.33 -8.99
CA GLU A 286 5.39 -18.33 -8.40
C GLU A 286 6.86 -18.01 -8.67
N LYS A 287 7.25 -17.74 -9.92
CA LYS A 287 8.62 -17.36 -10.29
C LYS A 287 9.10 -16.12 -9.56
N VAL A 288 8.23 -15.10 -9.38
CA VAL A 288 8.61 -13.89 -8.64
C VAL A 288 8.78 -14.19 -7.17
N PHE A 289 7.84 -14.89 -6.55
CA PHE A 289 7.88 -15.19 -5.13
C PHE A 289 9.02 -16.14 -4.76
N THR A 290 9.34 -17.11 -5.61
CA THR A 290 10.51 -17.99 -5.43
C THR A 290 11.81 -17.18 -5.53
N ARG A 291 12.03 -16.41 -6.61
CA ARG A 291 13.28 -15.67 -6.80
C ARG A 291 13.52 -14.58 -5.75
N THR A 292 12.45 -14.05 -5.12
CA THR A 292 12.54 -13.03 -4.07
C THR A 292 12.62 -13.62 -2.67
N SER A 293 12.56 -14.95 -2.53
CA SER A 293 12.43 -15.66 -1.24
C SER A 293 11.18 -15.25 -0.45
N PHE A 294 10.11 -14.87 -1.15
CA PHE A 294 8.84 -14.54 -0.49
C PHE A 294 8.26 -15.76 0.22
N PHE A 295 8.19 -16.91 -0.47
CA PHE A 295 7.69 -18.15 0.14
C PHE A 295 8.55 -18.62 1.30
N ASP A 296 9.88 -18.54 1.19
CA ASP A 296 10.79 -18.90 2.28
C ASP A 296 10.53 -18.05 3.53
N TYR A 297 10.28 -16.76 3.34
CA TYR A 297 9.91 -15.88 4.46
C TYR A 297 8.54 -16.25 5.04
N VAL A 298 7.54 -16.50 4.21
CA VAL A 298 6.18 -16.86 4.66
C VAL A 298 6.20 -18.15 5.50
N LYS A 299 6.98 -19.16 5.12
CA LYS A 299 7.18 -20.39 5.92
C LYS A 299 7.64 -20.11 7.35
N THR A 300 8.50 -19.11 7.54
CA THR A 300 9.00 -18.76 8.89
C THR A 300 7.93 -18.15 9.80
N LEU A 301 6.78 -17.77 9.26
CA LEU A 301 5.71 -17.14 10.02
C LEU A 301 4.78 -18.14 10.72
N HIS A 302 4.83 -19.43 10.34
CA HIS A 302 3.98 -20.49 10.87
C HIS A 302 2.50 -20.08 10.87
N LEU A 303 1.97 -19.77 9.69
CA LEU A 303 0.61 -19.33 9.50
C LEU A 303 -0.40 -20.43 9.86
N ASP A 304 -1.53 -20.05 10.45
CA ASP A 304 -2.61 -20.97 10.75
C ASP A 304 -3.46 -21.23 9.49
N LYS A 305 -3.41 -22.46 8.98
CA LYS A 305 -4.21 -22.91 7.83
C LYS A 305 -5.72 -22.77 8.08
N HIS A 306 -6.16 -22.98 9.33
CA HIS A 306 -7.56 -22.87 9.69
C HIS A 306 -8.06 -21.43 9.55
N GLU A 307 -7.26 -20.45 10.02
CA GLU A 307 -7.58 -19.02 9.84
C GLU A 307 -7.68 -18.65 8.34
N PHE A 308 -6.80 -19.19 7.49
CA PHE A 308 -6.88 -18.95 6.04
C PHE A 308 -8.13 -19.57 5.40
N ARG A 309 -8.53 -20.78 5.83
CA ARG A 309 -9.78 -21.41 5.38
C ARG A 309 -11.00 -20.59 5.75
N GLU A 310 -11.04 -20.11 6.99
CA GLU A 310 -12.12 -19.26 7.48
C GLU A 310 -12.14 -17.93 6.73
N ALA A 311 -10.99 -17.30 6.54
CA ALA A 311 -10.87 -16.04 5.78
C ALA A 311 -11.36 -16.17 4.33
N ILE A 312 -11.00 -17.25 3.62
CA ILE A 312 -11.52 -17.53 2.27
C ILE A 312 -13.04 -17.68 2.30
N SER A 313 -13.57 -18.40 3.28
CA SER A 313 -15.01 -18.64 3.41
C SER A 313 -15.79 -17.34 3.67
N LEU A 314 -15.24 -16.42 4.46
CA LEU A 314 -15.85 -15.15 4.84
C LEU A 314 -15.57 -13.99 3.86
N SER A 315 -14.59 -14.14 2.96
CA SER A 315 -14.08 -13.07 2.11
C SER A 315 -15.16 -12.29 1.35
N HIS A 316 -16.17 -12.97 0.80
CA HIS A 316 -17.27 -12.37 0.05
C HIS A 316 -18.15 -11.42 0.89
N THR A 317 -18.11 -11.51 2.23
CA THR A 317 -18.88 -10.66 3.14
C THR A 317 -18.15 -9.39 3.54
N VAL A 318 -16.84 -9.27 3.23
CA VAL A 318 -15.98 -8.20 3.75
C VAL A 318 -16.27 -6.85 3.10
N LYS A 319 -16.53 -6.84 1.79
CA LYS A 319 -16.87 -5.64 1.02
C LYS A 319 -18.11 -5.90 0.16
N PRO A 320 -19.31 -5.57 0.65
CA PRO A 320 -20.55 -5.87 -0.04
C PRO A 320 -20.72 -5.12 -1.38
N ASN A 321 -19.92 -4.08 -1.61
CA ASN A 321 -19.97 -3.26 -2.83
C ASN A 321 -19.06 -3.80 -3.96
N ARG A 322 -18.42 -4.94 -3.78
CA ARG A 322 -17.56 -5.58 -4.77
C ARG A 322 -18.18 -6.89 -5.23
N TYR A 323 -17.87 -7.30 -6.44
CA TYR A 323 -18.25 -8.59 -6.98
C TYR A 323 -17.05 -9.27 -7.65
N THR A 324 -16.32 -10.07 -6.88
CA THR A 324 -15.09 -10.73 -7.30
C THR A 324 -15.33 -12.24 -7.47
N TYR A 325 -14.34 -12.98 -7.96
CA TYR A 325 -14.40 -14.44 -8.06
C TYR A 325 -14.83 -15.11 -6.75
N LEU A 326 -14.43 -14.60 -5.59
CA LEU A 326 -14.82 -15.18 -4.30
C LEU A 326 -16.29 -14.94 -3.90
N HIS A 327 -17.07 -14.19 -4.66
CA HIS A 327 -18.53 -14.12 -4.47
C HIS A 327 -19.24 -15.35 -5.04
N GLU A 328 -18.61 -16.07 -5.96
CA GLU A 328 -19.08 -17.33 -6.49
C GLU A 328 -18.62 -18.51 -5.61
N LYS A 329 -19.57 -19.37 -5.20
CA LYS A 329 -19.29 -20.53 -4.33
C LYS A 329 -18.25 -21.48 -4.91
N ALA A 330 -18.33 -21.75 -6.22
CA ALA A 330 -17.44 -22.67 -6.92
C ALA A 330 -15.96 -22.24 -6.82
N TYR A 331 -15.69 -20.92 -6.93
CA TYR A 331 -14.32 -20.41 -6.82
C TYR A 331 -13.81 -20.39 -5.37
N ARG A 332 -14.67 -20.14 -4.38
CA ARG A 332 -14.31 -20.32 -2.96
C ARG A 332 -13.94 -21.77 -2.66
N GLU A 333 -14.70 -22.73 -3.16
CA GLU A 333 -14.40 -24.15 -2.99
C GLU A 333 -13.09 -24.54 -3.70
N LYS A 334 -12.81 -23.97 -4.89
CA LYS A 334 -11.52 -24.15 -5.58
C LYS A 334 -10.36 -23.61 -4.72
N ALA A 335 -10.50 -22.42 -4.15
CA ALA A 335 -9.50 -21.83 -3.25
C ALA A 335 -9.26 -22.68 -1.99
N LEU A 336 -10.32 -23.23 -1.40
CA LEU A 336 -10.21 -24.09 -0.23
C LEU A 336 -9.51 -25.43 -0.54
N ARG A 337 -9.77 -26.03 -1.70
CA ARG A 337 -9.06 -27.24 -2.15
C ARG A 337 -7.56 -26.99 -2.36
N LEU A 338 -7.19 -25.85 -2.96
CA LEU A 338 -5.78 -25.50 -3.17
C LEU A 338 -4.96 -25.50 -1.88
N LEU A 339 -5.54 -25.13 -0.74
CA LEU A 339 -4.85 -25.20 0.55
C LEU A 339 -4.40 -26.61 0.93
N ASP A 340 -5.06 -27.63 0.39
CA ASP A 340 -4.77 -29.03 0.70
C ASP A 340 -3.98 -29.74 -0.42
N GLU A 341 -4.11 -29.27 -1.66
CA GLU A 341 -3.61 -29.96 -2.86
C GLU A 341 -2.32 -29.35 -3.40
N ASP A 342 -2.11 -28.03 -3.20
CA ASP A 342 -0.96 -27.33 -3.78
C ASP A 342 0.31 -27.56 -2.94
N PRO A 343 1.41 -28.05 -3.54
CA PRO A 343 2.62 -28.41 -2.81
C PRO A 343 3.29 -27.23 -2.07
N ILE A 344 3.23 -26.02 -2.64
CA ILE A 344 3.81 -24.82 -2.02
C ILE A 344 2.99 -24.43 -0.78
N LEU A 345 1.66 -24.48 -0.88
CA LEU A 345 0.79 -24.16 0.25
C LEU A 345 0.88 -25.22 1.36
N GLN A 346 1.04 -26.51 1.02
CA GLN A 346 1.28 -27.57 2.01
C GLN A 346 2.60 -27.37 2.78
N ASP A 347 3.61 -26.80 2.13
CA ASP A 347 4.91 -26.51 2.76
C ASP A 347 4.90 -25.20 3.58
N ILE A 348 3.93 -24.33 3.36
CA ILE A 348 3.75 -23.07 4.11
C ILE A 348 2.92 -23.28 5.37
N PHE A 349 1.89 -24.13 5.32
CA PHE A 349 0.92 -24.39 6.39
C PHE A 349 1.22 -25.69 7.13
#